data_8613be70de629ecc9cef37b1c18bc733
#
_entry.id   8613be70de629ecc9cef37b1c18bc733
#
_cell.length_a   1.000
_cell.length_b   1.000
_cell.length_c   1.000
_cell.angle_alpha   90.00
_cell.angle_beta   90.00
_cell.angle_gamma   90.00
#
_symmetry.space_group_name_H-M   'P 1'
#
loop_
_entity.id
_entity.type
_entity.pdbx_description
1 polymer ?
#
loop_
_entity_poly.entity_id
_entity_poly.type
_entity_poly.pdbx_seq_one_letter_code
_entity_poly.pdbx_strand_id
1 'polypeptide(L)'
;DDSADVAEEIVVTGSRIKRADNISSPTPMVTLGENQIEETGSINVYDILNELPQAGEGVSRGNTNFTVGSSGLQTVNLRGLGSGRTLTLVNGRRWIGGVPGTGTVDLNSIPTDLIERLEVITGGASSVYGSDAIAGVVNIILKDDFEGMSIEVMEGGYDAGDGDTTMASITFGASLADGRGSTVFNIRS
;
A
#
# COMPACT_ATOMS: atom_id res chain seq x y z
N ASP A 1 -7.60 24.30 -31.08
CA ASP A 1 -7.01 23.08 -30.50
C ASP A 1 -6.36 23.49 -29.19
N ASP A 2 -7.20 23.63 -28.18
CA ASP A 2 -6.80 24.02 -26.83
C ASP A 2 -7.04 22.79 -25.94
N SER A 3 -6.13 21.82 -26.02
CA SER A 3 -6.03 20.73 -25.07
C SER A 3 -5.45 21.32 -23.78
N ALA A 4 -6.31 21.85 -22.91
CA ALA A 4 -5.95 22.15 -21.54
C ALA A 4 -5.48 20.84 -20.92
N ASP A 5 -4.17 20.76 -20.72
CA ASP A 5 -3.51 19.75 -19.90
C ASP A 5 -4.08 19.89 -18.48
N VAL A 6 -5.06 19.06 -18.16
CA VAL A 6 -5.63 19.02 -16.81
C VAL A 6 -4.57 18.32 -15.97
N ALA A 7 -3.71 19.11 -15.33
CA ALA A 7 -2.75 18.62 -14.37
C ALA A 7 -3.55 17.86 -13.28
N GLU A 8 -3.38 16.55 -13.21
CA GLU A 8 -3.94 15.73 -12.14
C GLU A 8 -3.43 16.26 -10.80
N GLU A 9 -4.37 16.61 -9.93
CA GLU A 9 -4.06 17.18 -8.62
C GLU A 9 -3.69 16.06 -7.65
N ILE A 10 -2.40 15.75 -7.54
CA ILE A 10 -1.90 14.74 -6.59
C ILE A 10 -1.93 15.31 -5.17
N VAL A 11 -2.68 14.67 -4.28
CA VAL A 11 -2.68 14.96 -2.85
C VAL A 11 -1.52 14.21 -2.19
N VAL A 12 -0.44 14.91 -1.90
CA VAL A 12 0.75 14.33 -1.29
C VAL A 12 0.54 14.07 0.20
N THR A 13 0.77 12.84 0.63
CA THR A 13 0.76 12.44 2.04
C THR A 13 1.76 13.25 2.86
N GLY A 14 1.41 13.65 4.08
CA GLY A 14 2.27 14.45 4.97
C GLY A 14 2.05 15.96 4.89
N SER A 15 1.14 16.43 4.03
CA SER A 15 0.73 17.84 3.97
C SER A 15 -0.78 17.96 3.91
N ARG A 16 -1.36 18.91 4.64
CA ARG A 16 -2.78 19.30 4.50
C ARG A 16 -3.02 20.23 3.32
N ILE A 17 -1.96 20.68 2.68
CA ILE A 17 -2.01 21.59 1.55
C ILE A 17 -1.82 20.78 0.29
N LYS A 18 -2.79 20.84 -0.60
CA LYS A 18 -2.69 20.30 -1.95
C LYS A 18 -1.56 21.00 -2.69
N ARG A 19 -0.69 20.26 -3.33
CA ARG A 19 0.47 20.78 -4.06
C ARG A 19 0.46 20.25 -5.48
N ALA A 20 0.96 21.05 -6.41
CA ALA A 20 1.21 20.62 -7.76
C ALA A 20 2.44 19.70 -7.82
N ASP A 21 2.49 18.80 -8.79
CA ASP A 21 3.50 17.73 -8.94
C ASP A 21 4.95 18.19 -8.99
N ASN A 22 5.19 19.45 -9.31
CA ASN A 22 6.51 20.02 -9.49
C ASN A 22 7.14 20.61 -8.22
N ILE A 23 6.47 20.51 -7.06
CA ILE A 23 7.00 21.04 -5.80
C ILE A 23 7.59 19.86 -4.99
N SER A 24 8.91 19.83 -4.85
CA SER A 24 9.60 18.85 -4.02
C SER A 24 9.09 18.89 -2.57
N SER A 25 8.68 17.75 -2.05
CA SER A 25 8.33 17.63 -0.63
C SER A 25 9.55 17.94 0.24
N PRO A 26 9.42 18.74 1.30
CA PRO A 26 10.51 18.95 2.24
C PRO A 26 10.85 17.69 3.05
N THR A 27 10.00 16.68 3.00
CA THR A 27 10.20 15.39 3.65
C THR A 27 10.51 14.33 2.59
N PRO A 28 11.56 13.51 2.77
CA PRO A 28 11.85 12.42 1.83
C PRO A 28 10.64 11.52 1.66
N MET A 29 10.16 11.43 0.43
CA MET A 29 9.01 10.61 0.05
C MET A 29 9.38 9.77 -1.18
N VAL A 30 9.01 8.51 -1.17
CA VAL A 30 9.08 7.59 -2.30
C VAL A 30 7.66 7.26 -2.71
N THR A 31 7.38 7.40 -3.99
CA THR A 31 6.09 7.01 -4.59
C THR A 31 6.34 5.89 -5.58
N LEU A 32 5.60 4.80 -5.44
CA LEU A 32 5.55 3.69 -6.38
C LEU A 32 4.19 3.71 -7.06
N GLY A 33 4.17 3.99 -8.34
CA GLY A 33 2.94 3.95 -9.15
C GLY A 33 2.58 2.51 -9.57
N GLU A 34 1.39 2.36 -10.15
CA GLU A 34 0.83 1.07 -10.59
C GLU A 34 1.82 0.27 -11.45
N ASN A 35 2.38 0.86 -12.49
CA ASN A 35 3.33 0.18 -13.38
C ASN A 35 4.55 -0.37 -12.62
N GLN A 36 5.08 0.39 -11.65
CA GLN A 36 6.22 -0.04 -10.84
C GLN A 36 5.84 -1.19 -9.91
N ILE A 37 4.61 -1.19 -9.38
CA ILE A 37 4.07 -2.26 -8.55
C ILE A 37 3.93 -3.54 -9.37
N GLU A 38 3.37 -3.45 -10.58
CA GLU A 38 3.23 -4.58 -11.49
C GLU A 38 4.58 -5.16 -11.92
N GLU A 39 5.58 -4.30 -12.21
CA GLU A 39 6.94 -4.72 -12.58
C GLU A 39 7.64 -5.53 -11.47
N THR A 40 7.29 -5.35 -10.19
CA THR A 40 7.85 -6.19 -9.11
C THR A 40 7.38 -7.64 -9.19
N GLY A 41 6.24 -7.91 -9.84
CA GLY A 41 5.61 -9.23 -9.84
C GLY A 41 5.19 -9.73 -8.47
N SER A 42 5.14 -8.85 -7.48
CA SER A 42 4.87 -9.21 -6.09
C SER A 42 3.39 -9.46 -5.85
N ILE A 43 3.08 -10.57 -5.23
CA ILE A 43 1.70 -11.01 -4.95
C ILE A 43 1.06 -10.20 -3.81
N ASN A 44 1.87 -9.57 -2.97
CA ASN A 44 1.37 -8.86 -1.79
C ASN A 44 2.11 -7.55 -1.51
N VAL A 45 1.45 -6.67 -0.78
CA VAL A 45 1.96 -5.32 -0.44
C VAL A 45 3.23 -5.38 0.41
N TYR A 46 3.38 -6.41 1.23
CA TYR A 46 4.56 -6.59 2.08
C TYR A 46 5.83 -6.74 1.24
N ASP A 47 5.80 -7.60 0.22
CA ASP A 47 6.97 -7.88 -0.61
C ASP A 47 7.38 -6.61 -1.38
N ILE A 48 6.42 -5.88 -1.95
CA ILE A 48 6.66 -4.59 -2.62
C ILE A 48 7.35 -3.60 -1.68
N LEU A 49 6.84 -3.45 -0.46
CA LEU A 49 7.40 -2.51 0.51
C LEU A 49 8.76 -2.98 1.04
N ASN A 50 9.00 -4.28 1.12
CA ASN A 50 10.24 -4.85 1.64
C ASN A 50 11.43 -4.72 0.65
N GLU A 51 11.14 -4.49 -0.63
CA GLU A 51 12.17 -4.16 -1.64
C GLU A 51 12.71 -2.72 -1.49
N LEU A 52 12.02 -1.88 -0.77
CA LEU A 52 12.46 -0.50 -0.57
C LEU A 52 13.69 -0.44 0.34
N PRO A 53 14.71 0.38 0.02
CA PRO A 53 15.93 0.51 0.83
C PRO A 53 15.69 0.96 2.27
N GLN A 54 14.57 1.63 2.54
CA GLN A 54 14.18 2.09 3.86
C GLN A 54 13.36 1.06 4.66
N ALA A 55 12.99 -0.07 4.04
CA ALA A 55 12.33 -1.16 4.75
C ALA A 55 13.33 -1.91 5.63
N GLY A 56 12.89 -2.24 6.83
CA GLY A 56 13.56 -3.18 7.71
C GLY A 56 12.76 -4.47 7.77
N GLU A 57 13.35 -5.52 8.30
CA GLU A 57 12.67 -6.80 8.44
C GLU A 57 11.40 -6.64 9.29
N GLY A 58 10.27 -6.91 8.67
CA GLY A 58 8.95 -6.93 9.30
C GLY A 58 8.51 -8.33 9.66
N VAL A 59 7.31 -8.44 10.19
CA VAL A 59 6.63 -9.73 10.38
C VAL A 59 6.12 -10.20 9.02
N SER A 60 6.44 -11.42 8.65
CA SER A 60 6.09 -12.05 7.37
C SER A 60 5.58 -13.47 7.57
N ARG A 61 5.06 -14.06 6.51
CA ARG A 61 4.66 -15.48 6.52
C ARG A 61 5.80 -16.41 6.89
N GLY A 62 7.03 -16.07 6.47
CA GLY A 62 8.23 -16.90 6.71
C GLY A 62 8.76 -16.84 8.14
N ASN A 63 8.52 -15.76 8.90
CA ASN A 63 9.11 -15.56 10.22
C ASN A 63 8.11 -15.59 11.39
N THR A 64 6.82 -15.90 11.14
CA THR A 64 5.77 -15.91 12.17
C THR A 64 5.39 -17.29 12.71
N ASN A 65 5.98 -18.36 12.21
CA ASN A 65 5.60 -19.74 12.54
C ASN A 65 5.67 -20.07 14.06
N PHE A 66 6.42 -19.31 14.82
CA PHE A 66 6.61 -19.50 16.25
C PHE A 66 5.91 -18.44 17.12
N THR A 67 5.17 -17.52 16.50
CA THR A 67 4.57 -16.39 17.22
C THR A 67 3.08 -16.61 17.44
N VAL A 68 2.69 -16.90 18.69
CA VAL A 68 1.28 -17.07 19.05
C VAL A 68 0.55 -15.72 18.91
N GLY A 69 -0.54 -15.71 18.16
CA GLY A 69 -1.40 -14.52 17.98
C GLY A 69 -1.01 -13.57 16.86
N SER A 70 0.12 -13.80 16.17
CA SER A 70 0.53 -13.03 14.99
C SER A 70 0.98 -13.91 13.82
N SER A 71 0.64 -15.18 13.87
CA SER A 71 0.94 -16.13 12.80
C SER A 71 0.24 -15.73 11.50
N GLY A 72 1.00 -15.67 10.40
CA GLY A 72 0.51 -15.32 9.08
C GLY A 72 0.33 -13.83 8.80
N LEU A 73 0.58 -12.94 9.78
CA LEU A 73 0.53 -11.50 9.56
C LEU A 73 1.68 -11.05 8.66
N GLN A 74 1.42 -9.99 7.92
CA GLN A 74 2.42 -9.27 7.15
C GLN A 74 2.41 -7.79 7.56
N THR A 75 3.52 -7.30 8.11
CA THR A 75 3.59 -5.94 8.66
C THR A 75 4.77 -5.17 8.11
N VAL A 76 4.57 -3.90 7.81
CA VAL A 76 5.67 -3.03 7.40
C VAL A 76 6.46 -2.55 8.61
N ASN A 77 7.79 -2.51 8.46
CA ASN A 77 8.72 -1.97 9.44
C ASN A 77 9.69 -1.02 8.74
N LEU A 78 9.45 0.27 8.84
CA LEU A 78 10.35 1.25 8.26
C LEU A 78 11.55 1.48 9.18
N ARG A 79 12.74 1.51 8.59
CA ARG A 79 14.02 1.82 9.24
C ARG A 79 14.37 0.89 10.42
N GLY A 80 13.75 -0.28 10.50
CA GLY A 80 13.97 -1.23 11.59
C GLY A 80 13.48 -0.77 12.97
N LEU A 81 12.63 0.27 13.03
CA LEU A 81 12.15 0.84 14.29
C LEU A 81 10.92 0.12 14.87
N GLY A 82 10.41 -0.87 14.16
CA GLY A 82 9.27 -1.68 14.56
C GLY A 82 7.97 -1.27 13.87
N SER A 83 7.11 -2.25 13.60
CA SER A 83 5.83 -2.05 12.93
C SER A 83 4.85 -1.16 13.73
N GLY A 84 4.93 -1.17 15.06
CA GLY A 84 4.11 -0.28 15.90
C GLY A 84 4.51 1.21 15.84
N ARG A 85 5.61 1.55 15.15
CA ARG A 85 6.06 2.93 14.90
C ARG A 85 6.01 3.31 13.43
N THR A 86 5.51 2.42 12.58
CA THR A 86 5.25 2.64 11.16
C THR A 86 3.75 2.76 10.96
N LEU A 87 3.29 3.95 10.60
CA LEU A 87 1.87 4.19 10.41
C LEU A 87 1.44 3.75 9.01
N THR A 88 0.44 2.90 8.93
CA THR A 88 -0.20 2.52 7.66
C THR A 88 -1.52 3.26 7.49
N LEU A 89 -1.66 3.92 6.35
CA LEU A 89 -2.88 4.61 5.92
C LEU A 89 -3.40 3.96 4.65
N VAL A 90 -4.71 4.01 4.46
CA VAL A 90 -5.39 3.71 3.20
C VAL A 90 -6.21 4.93 2.82
N ASN A 91 -5.96 5.50 1.64
CA ASN A 91 -6.56 6.75 1.18
C ASN A 91 -6.47 7.87 2.24
N GLY A 92 -5.28 7.98 2.88
CA GLY A 92 -5.02 9.00 3.91
C GLY A 92 -5.67 8.74 5.27
N ARG A 93 -6.39 7.63 5.46
CA ARG A 93 -7.06 7.26 6.72
C ARG A 93 -6.33 6.11 7.40
N ARG A 94 -6.24 6.16 8.73
CA ARG A 94 -5.66 5.06 9.50
C ARG A 94 -6.40 3.75 9.23
N TRP A 95 -5.65 2.73 8.87
CA TRP A 95 -6.23 1.40 8.68
C TRP A 95 -6.37 0.67 10.01
N ILE A 96 -7.27 -0.29 10.05
CA ILE A 96 -7.51 -1.08 11.26
C ILE A 96 -6.32 -1.96 11.61
N GLY A 97 -5.95 -2.02 12.89
CA GLY A 97 -4.90 -2.91 13.36
C GLY A 97 -5.30 -4.39 13.26
N GLY A 98 -4.40 -5.22 12.77
CA GLY A 98 -4.57 -6.67 12.67
C GLY A 98 -4.36 -7.41 14.00
N VAL A 99 -3.72 -6.76 14.99
CA VAL A 99 -3.46 -7.32 16.32
C VAL A 99 -4.12 -6.46 17.38
N PRO A 100 -4.98 -7.03 18.23
CA PRO A 100 -5.63 -6.29 19.31
C PRO A 100 -4.62 -5.61 20.24
N GLY A 101 -4.85 -4.34 20.55
CA GLY A 101 -4.01 -3.56 21.46
C GLY A 101 -2.72 -3.01 20.86
N THR A 102 -2.47 -3.26 19.58
CA THR A 102 -1.36 -2.67 18.81
C THR A 102 -1.90 -1.89 17.62
N GLY A 103 -1.19 -0.84 17.22
CA GLY A 103 -1.52 -0.13 15.97
C GLY A 103 -1.02 -0.82 14.70
N THR A 104 -0.53 -2.05 14.81
CA THR A 104 0.09 -2.79 13.73
C THR A 104 -0.95 -3.28 12.72
N VAL A 105 -0.80 -2.89 11.48
CA VAL A 105 -1.70 -3.25 10.38
C VAL A 105 -1.22 -4.53 9.71
N ASP A 106 -2.16 -5.43 9.44
CA ASP A 106 -1.92 -6.59 8.58
C ASP A 106 -2.11 -6.20 7.11
N LEU A 107 -1.02 -6.18 6.36
CA LEU A 107 -1.02 -5.83 4.94
C LEU A 107 -1.76 -6.83 4.06
N ASN A 108 -1.95 -8.08 4.53
CA ASN A 108 -2.77 -9.08 3.80
C ASN A 108 -4.23 -8.64 3.64
N SER A 109 -4.70 -7.72 4.49
CA SER A 109 -6.07 -7.20 4.41
C SER A 109 -6.31 -6.23 3.24
N ILE A 110 -5.24 -5.87 2.50
CA ILE A 110 -5.30 -4.90 1.41
C ILE A 110 -4.96 -5.60 0.10
N PRO A 111 -5.93 -5.76 -0.82
CA PRO A 111 -5.68 -6.36 -2.13
C PRO A 111 -4.73 -5.49 -2.97
N THR A 112 -3.68 -6.11 -3.53
CA THR A 112 -2.71 -5.43 -4.40
C THR A 112 -3.36 -4.89 -5.67
N ASP A 113 -4.30 -5.63 -6.23
CA ASP A 113 -4.99 -5.31 -7.50
C ASP A 113 -5.78 -3.98 -7.44
N LEU A 114 -6.16 -3.56 -6.22
CA LEU A 114 -6.87 -2.30 -5.99
C LEU A 114 -5.94 -1.12 -5.74
N ILE A 115 -4.63 -1.32 -5.73
CA ILE A 115 -3.67 -0.26 -5.43
C ILE A 115 -3.37 0.54 -6.69
N GLU A 116 -3.57 1.83 -6.63
CA GLU A 116 -3.15 2.79 -7.64
C GLU A 116 -1.69 3.18 -7.44
N ARG A 117 -1.32 3.50 -6.19
CA ARG A 117 0.05 3.85 -5.83
C ARG A 117 0.34 3.68 -4.34
N LEU A 118 1.60 3.54 -4.02
CA LEU A 118 2.12 3.52 -2.65
C LEU A 118 2.96 4.78 -2.41
N GLU A 119 2.72 5.46 -1.30
CA GLU A 119 3.49 6.62 -0.87
C GLU A 119 4.18 6.29 0.46
N VAL A 120 5.50 6.38 0.50
CA VAL A 120 6.29 6.07 1.69
C VAL A 120 7.05 7.32 2.13
N ILE A 121 6.73 7.82 3.32
CA ILE A 121 7.38 8.96 3.94
C ILE A 121 8.28 8.46 5.06
N THR A 122 9.56 8.80 4.99
CA THR A 122 10.55 8.46 6.01
C THR A 122 11.05 9.71 6.72
N GLY A 123 10.67 9.87 7.97
CA GLY A 123 11.09 10.98 8.82
C GLY A 123 10.10 12.14 8.89
N GLY A 124 10.11 12.84 10.02
CA GLY A 124 9.30 14.05 10.25
C GLY A 124 7.78 13.86 10.29
N ALA A 125 7.26 12.67 10.02
CA ALA A 125 5.83 12.43 9.90
C ALA A 125 5.08 12.45 11.25
N SER A 126 5.77 12.21 12.36
CA SER A 126 5.16 12.21 13.69
C SER A 126 4.57 13.55 14.12
N SER A 127 5.08 14.66 13.60
CA SER A 127 4.52 15.99 13.86
C SER A 127 3.12 16.19 13.27
N VAL A 128 2.80 15.45 12.20
CA VAL A 128 1.49 15.50 11.52
C VAL A 128 0.59 14.35 11.96
N TYR A 129 1.15 13.14 12.12
CA TYR A 129 0.39 11.92 12.30
C TYR A 129 0.47 11.32 13.71
N GLY A 130 1.30 11.86 14.58
CA GLY A 130 1.46 11.39 15.97
C GLY A 130 2.55 10.33 16.14
N SER A 131 2.58 9.74 17.35
CA SER A 131 3.64 8.82 17.81
C SER A 131 3.81 7.55 17.00
N ASP A 132 2.75 7.12 16.32
CA ASP A 132 2.76 5.88 15.53
C ASP A 132 3.53 6.06 14.21
N ALA A 133 3.83 7.31 13.83
CA ALA A 133 4.56 7.65 12.61
C ALA A 133 6.02 8.07 12.85
N ILE A 134 6.66 7.60 13.92
CA ILE A 134 8.05 7.92 14.26
C ILE A 134 9.02 7.34 13.22
N ALA A 135 8.78 6.11 12.79
CA ALA A 135 9.57 5.46 11.74
C ALA A 135 9.24 6.00 10.34
N GLY A 136 7.98 6.36 10.14
CA GLY A 136 7.47 6.85 8.89
C GLY A 136 6.00 6.52 8.68
N VAL A 137 5.52 6.83 7.49
CA VAL A 137 4.14 6.55 7.05
C VAL A 137 4.18 5.81 5.73
N VAL A 138 3.37 4.78 5.61
CA VAL A 138 3.00 4.16 4.34
C VAL A 138 1.56 4.49 4.07
N ASN A 139 1.29 5.21 2.99
CA ASN A 139 -0.06 5.51 2.55
C ASN A 139 -0.35 4.73 1.26
N ILE A 140 -1.36 3.91 1.30
CA ILE A 140 -1.80 3.07 0.20
C ILE A 140 -2.99 3.76 -0.45
N ILE A 141 -2.83 4.21 -1.67
CA ILE A 141 -3.89 4.85 -2.44
C ILE A 141 -4.54 3.77 -3.31
N LEU A 142 -5.84 3.64 -3.14
CA LEU A 142 -6.63 2.67 -3.89
C LEU A 142 -7.22 3.34 -5.14
N LYS A 143 -7.38 2.54 -6.20
CA LYS A 143 -8.11 2.92 -7.41
C LYS A 143 -9.53 3.33 -7.06
N ASP A 144 -9.96 4.50 -7.44
CA ASP A 144 -11.29 5.04 -7.16
C ASP A 144 -12.13 5.25 -8.43
N ASP A 145 -11.53 5.20 -9.61
CA ASP A 145 -12.16 5.45 -10.91
C ASP A 145 -12.04 4.27 -11.91
N PHE A 146 -11.72 3.07 -11.40
CA PHE A 146 -11.61 1.89 -12.25
C PHE A 146 -12.96 1.57 -12.91
N GLU A 147 -12.97 1.48 -14.24
CA GLU A 147 -14.13 1.09 -15.03
C GLU A 147 -13.82 -0.15 -15.87
N GLY A 148 -14.70 -1.14 -15.81
CA GLY A 148 -14.55 -2.38 -16.56
C GLY A 148 -14.32 -3.61 -15.70
N MET A 149 -13.66 -4.60 -16.28
CA MET A 149 -13.34 -5.87 -15.60
C MET A 149 -11.89 -6.24 -15.87
N SER A 150 -11.16 -6.57 -14.82
CA SER A 150 -9.82 -7.17 -14.87
C SER A 150 -9.87 -8.57 -14.27
N ILE A 151 -9.13 -9.50 -14.87
CA ILE A 151 -8.92 -10.85 -14.35
C ILE A 151 -7.42 -11.06 -14.31
N GLU A 152 -6.90 -11.36 -13.14
CA GLU A 152 -5.50 -11.61 -12.91
C GLU A 152 -5.29 -13.01 -12.33
N VAL A 153 -4.27 -13.68 -12.84
CA VAL A 153 -3.80 -14.97 -12.31
C VAL A 153 -2.30 -14.88 -12.14
N MET A 154 -1.84 -15.05 -10.93
CA MET A 154 -0.43 -15.05 -10.59
C MET A 154 0.00 -16.38 -10.01
N GLU A 155 1.16 -16.85 -10.41
CA GLU A 155 1.82 -18.00 -9.83
C GLU A 155 3.18 -17.57 -9.32
N GLY A 156 3.48 -17.93 -8.09
CA GLY A 156 4.76 -17.65 -7.44
C GLY A 156 5.30 -18.91 -6.74
N GLY A 157 6.62 -19.00 -6.63
CA GLY A 157 7.29 -20.10 -5.93
C GLY A 157 8.74 -19.72 -5.65
N TYR A 158 9.40 -20.49 -4.81
CA TYR A 158 10.83 -20.33 -4.53
C TYR A 158 11.66 -21.29 -5.39
N ASP A 159 12.87 -20.90 -5.75
CA ASP A 159 13.84 -21.74 -6.49
C ASP A 159 14.13 -23.09 -5.81
N ALA A 160 13.88 -23.18 -4.51
CA ALA A 160 14.00 -24.42 -3.75
C ALA A 160 12.91 -25.46 -4.05
N GLY A 161 11.88 -25.10 -4.85
CA GLY A 161 10.77 -25.97 -5.21
C GLY A 161 9.76 -26.15 -4.08
N ASP A 162 9.68 -25.19 -3.17
CA ASP A 162 8.69 -25.09 -2.11
C ASP A 162 7.97 -23.72 -2.16
N GLY A 163 6.89 -23.62 -1.41
CA GLY A 163 6.15 -22.36 -1.27
C GLY A 163 5.38 -21.93 -2.51
N ASP A 164 4.97 -22.88 -3.37
CA ASP A 164 4.12 -22.57 -4.52
C ASP A 164 2.86 -21.84 -4.07
N THR A 165 2.60 -20.71 -4.68
CA THR A 165 1.43 -19.88 -4.40
C THR A 165 0.76 -19.56 -5.72
N THR A 166 -0.52 -19.87 -5.82
CA THR A 166 -1.37 -19.45 -6.94
C THR A 166 -2.38 -18.47 -6.41
N MET A 167 -2.51 -17.35 -7.07
CA MET A 167 -3.50 -16.33 -6.77
C MET A 167 -4.35 -16.07 -8.01
N ALA A 168 -5.64 -15.98 -7.82
CA ALA A 168 -6.57 -15.53 -8.85
C ALA A 168 -7.43 -14.39 -8.30
N SER A 169 -7.57 -13.33 -9.06
CA SER A 169 -8.42 -12.21 -8.71
C SER A 169 -9.30 -11.76 -9.86
N ILE A 170 -10.46 -11.22 -9.52
CA ILE A 170 -11.38 -10.56 -10.44
C ILE A 170 -11.73 -9.21 -9.85
N THR A 171 -11.45 -8.16 -10.61
CA THR A 171 -11.83 -6.79 -10.24
C THR A 171 -12.89 -6.30 -11.22
N PHE A 172 -13.97 -5.74 -10.71
CA PHE A 172 -15.02 -5.10 -11.48
C PHE A 172 -15.23 -3.67 -10.97
N GLY A 173 -15.30 -2.73 -11.89
CA GLY A 173 -15.57 -1.33 -11.57
C GLY A 173 -16.61 -0.72 -12.47
N ALA A 174 -17.41 0.18 -11.92
CA ALA A 174 -18.42 0.93 -12.65
C ALA A 174 -18.53 2.36 -12.13
N SER A 175 -18.68 3.29 -13.05
CA SER A 175 -19.07 4.66 -12.76
C SER A 175 -20.57 4.75 -12.53
N LEU A 176 -20.97 5.49 -11.52
CA LEU A 176 -22.36 5.67 -11.11
C LEU A 176 -22.80 7.12 -11.31
N ALA A 177 -24.09 7.29 -11.69
CA ALA A 177 -24.74 8.59 -11.73
C ALA A 177 -23.98 9.64 -12.59
N ASP A 178 -23.59 9.30 -13.79
CA ASP A 178 -22.88 10.17 -14.75
C ASP A 178 -21.56 10.74 -14.18
N GLY A 179 -20.75 9.88 -13.57
CA GLY A 179 -19.43 10.25 -13.04
C GLY A 179 -19.45 10.90 -11.65
N ARG A 180 -20.59 10.91 -10.97
CA ARG A 180 -20.70 11.46 -9.61
C ARG A 180 -20.32 10.47 -8.50
N GLY A 181 -20.01 9.24 -8.84
CA GLY A 181 -19.54 8.20 -7.93
C GLY A 181 -18.99 7.02 -8.71
N SER A 182 -18.16 6.23 -8.06
CA SER A 182 -17.62 4.98 -8.59
C SER A 182 -17.84 3.85 -7.59
N THR A 183 -17.85 2.64 -8.09
CA THR A 183 -17.85 1.43 -7.28
C THR A 183 -16.84 0.47 -7.85
N VAL A 184 -15.92 0.00 -7.01
CA VAL A 184 -14.96 -1.04 -7.36
C VAL A 184 -15.19 -2.23 -6.45
N PHE A 185 -15.25 -3.41 -7.05
CA PHE A 185 -15.45 -4.68 -6.36
C PHE A 185 -14.34 -5.63 -6.76
N ASN A 186 -13.68 -6.25 -5.78
CA ASN A 186 -12.63 -7.22 -6.00
C ASN A 186 -12.93 -8.52 -5.24
N ILE A 187 -12.70 -9.65 -5.91
CA ILE A 187 -12.69 -10.99 -5.29
C ILE A 187 -11.32 -11.59 -5.58
N ARG A 188 -10.69 -12.08 -4.54
CA ARG A 188 -9.39 -12.73 -4.58
C ARG A 188 -9.43 -14.07 -3.82
N SER A 189 -8.77 -15.08 -4.38
CA SER A 189 -8.59 -16.42 -3.79
C SER A 189 -7.13 -16.78 -3.68
#